data_be1b5a0af021538df816f519afc17e21
#
_entry.id   be1b5a0af021538df816f519afc17e21
#
_cell.length_a   1.000
_cell.length_b   1.000
_cell.length_c   1.000
_cell.angle_alpha   90.00
_cell.angle_beta   90.00
_cell.angle_gamma   90.00
#
_symmetry.space_group_name_H-M   'P 1'
#
loop_
_entity.id
_entity.type
_entity.pdbx_description
1 polymer ?
#
loop_
_entity_poly.entity_id
_entity_poly.type
_entity_poly.pdbx_seq_one_letter_code
_entity_poly.pdbx_strand_id
1 'polypeptide(L)'
;MQNNKQMVLPKGVDQSQFQQALTQFQTLLGKENVLLESAQIQPYTKIMMSVSEEAHTPSAVLSATTVEQVQQIVKICNEYKIPIWTISTGRNFGYGSAAPGQRGQVVLDLKKMNKILHVDPDLCTALVEPGVTYQQLYDYLEDNNIPLMLSFSAPSAIAGPLGNTMDRGVGYTPYGEHFMMQCGMELVLADGQVLRTGISISG
;
A
#
# COMPACT_ATOMS: atom_id res chain seq x y z
N MET A 1 -11.57 -9.00 -32.04
CA MET A 1 -10.13 -9.30 -32.10
C MET A 1 -9.65 -9.31 -30.65
N GLN A 2 -9.43 -10.49 -30.09
CA GLN A 2 -8.83 -10.62 -28.76
C GLN A 2 -7.36 -10.20 -28.90
N ASN A 3 -7.04 -9.01 -28.40
CA ASN A 3 -5.66 -8.58 -28.25
C ASN A 3 -5.02 -9.50 -27.20
N ASN A 4 -4.27 -10.48 -27.66
CA ASN A 4 -3.45 -11.37 -26.84
C ASN A 4 -2.26 -10.52 -26.30
N LYS A 5 -2.56 -9.62 -25.36
CA LYS A 5 -1.53 -8.77 -24.74
C LYS A 5 -0.67 -9.70 -23.90
N GLN A 6 0.55 -9.92 -24.34
CA GLN A 6 1.54 -10.75 -23.65
C GLN A 6 1.63 -10.36 -22.18
N MET A 7 1.56 -11.33 -21.28
CA MET A 7 1.66 -11.14 -19.84
C MET A 7 2.96 -10.37 -19.50
N VAL A 8 2.86 -9.34 -18.70
CA VAL A 8 4.04 -8.63 -18.18
C VAL A 8 4.66 -9.52 -17.09
N LEU A 9 5.92 -9.85 -17.25
CA LEU A 9 6.64 -10.69 -16.28
C LEU A 9 7.58 -9.85 -15.41
N PRO A 10 7.80 -10.26 -14.15
CA PRO A 10 8.86 -9.69 -13.33
C PRO A 10 10.23 -9.95 -13.96
N LYS A 11 11.14 -9.01 -13.79
CA LYS A 11 12.50 -9.13 -14.34
C LYS A 11 13.22 -10.36 -13.76
N GLY A 12 13.70 -11.24 -14.64
CA GLY A 12 14.44 -12.44 -14.27
C GLY A 12 13.58 -13.62 -13.81
N VAL A 13 12.26 -13.53 -13.94
CA VAL A 13 11.30 -14.62 -13.62
C VAL A 13 10.71 -15.12 -14.93
N ASP A 14 10.78 -16.41 -15.17
CA ASP A 14 10.15 -17.01 -16.34
C ASP A 14 8.62 -17.20 -16.16
N GLN A 15 7.93 -17.45 -17.27
CA GLN A 15 6.47 -17.55 -17.28
C GLN A 15 5.95 -18.70 -16.41
N SER A 16 6.66 -19.83 -16.36
CA SER A 16 6.25 -21.00 -15.57
C SER A 16 6.38 -20.72 -14.08
N GLN A 17 7.51 -20.15 -13.67
CA GLN A 17 7.74 -19.72 -12.28
C GLN A 17 6.71 -18.69 -11.82
N PHE A 18 6.44 -17.69 -12.67
CA PHE A 18 5.44 -16.67 -12.34
C PHE A 18 4.03 -17.27 -12.23
N GLN A 19 3.67 -18.22 -13.09
CA GLN A 19 2.38 -18.90 -13.03
C GLN A 19 2.22 -19.73 -11.75
N GLN A 20 3.29 -20.37 -11.27
CA GLN A 20 3.29 -21.07 -9.97
C GLN A 20 3.06 -20.10 -8.81
N ALA A 21 3.77 -18.97 -8.82
CA ALA A 21 3.58 -17.93 -7.81
C ALA A 21 2.15 -17.36 -7.83
N LEU A 22 1.59 -17.10 -9.02
CA LEU A 22 0.20 -16.63 -9.17
C LEU A 22 -0.80 -17.64 -8.59
N THR A 23 -0.57 -18.93 -8.76
CA THR A 23 -1.42 -19.98 -8.18
C THR A 23 -1.38 -19.92 -6.65
N GLN A 24 -0.20 -19.71 -6.07
CA GLN A 24 -0.06 -19.55 -4.61
C GLN A 24 -0.74 -18.28 -4.12
N PHE A 25 -0.58 -17.14 -4.82
CA PHE A 25 -1.26 -15.89 -4.47
C PHE A 25 -2.79 -16.04 -4.53
N GLN A 26 -3.31 -16.68 -5.58
CA GLN A 26 -4.76 -16.92 -5.72
C GLN A 26 -5.30 -17.87 -4.65
N THR A 27 -4.53 -18.85 -4.22
CA THR A 27 -4.90 -19.74 -3.11
C THR A 27 -4.93 -19.01 -1.77
N LEU A 28 -3.96 -18.11 -1.56
CA LEU A 28 -3.84 -17.34 -0.34
C LEU A 28 -4.90 -16.24 -0.20
N LEU A 29 -5.15 -15.51 -1.28
CA LEU A 29 -5.92 -14.27 -1.27
C LEU A 29 -7.34 -14.41 -1.82
N GLY A 30 -7.62 -15.46 -2.59
CA GLY A 30 -8.78 -15.54 -3.49
C GLY A 30 -8.48 -14.87 -4.85
N LYS A 31 -9.11 -15.37 -5.89
CA LYS A 31 -8.87 -14.89 -7.27
C LYS A 31 -9.26 -13.43 -7.46
N GLU A 32 -10.27 -12.95 -6.76
CA GLU A 32 -10.77 -11.57 -6.80
C GLU A 32 -9.78 -10.55 -6.22
N ASN A 33 -8.80 -11.01 -5.44
CA ASN A 33 -7.76 -10.20 -4.83
C ASN A 33 -6.41 -10.25 -5.57
N VAL A 34 -6.38 -10.96 -6.72
CA VAL A 34 -5.21 -11.06 -7.60
C VAL A 34 -5.59 -10.53 -8.98
N LEU A 35 -5.29 -9.26 -9.23
CA LEU A 35 -5.66 -8.59 -10.47
C LEU A 35 -4.60 -8.85 -11.54
N LEU A 36 -5.02 -9.35 -12.69
CA LEU A 36 -4.16 -9.74 -13.81
C LEU A 36 -4.60 -9.10 -15.13
N GLU A 37 -5.88 -8.76 -15.25
CA GLU A 37 -6.43 -8.24 -16.49
C GLU A 37 -6.00 -6.79 -16.73
N SER A 38 -5.71 -6.44 -17.98
CA SER A 38 -5.25 -5.12 -18.36
C SER A 38 -6.16 -3.99 -17.86
N ALA A 39 -7.47 -4.18 -17.89
CA ALA A 39 -8.42 -3.18 -17.40
C ALA A 39 -8.34 -2.96 -15.88
N GLN A 40 -8.06 -4.02 -15.13
CA GLN A 40 -7.89 -3.98 -13.66
C GLN A 40 -6.53 -3.38 -13.27
N ILE A 41 -5.49 -3.62 -14.06
CA ILE A 41 -4.13 -3.13 -13.84
C ILE A 41 -3.97 -1.65 -14.24
N GLN A 42 -4.73 -1.20 -15.24
CA GLN A 42 -4.59 0.15 -15.81
C GLN A 42 -4.58 1.28 -14.77
N PRO A 43 -5.38 1.28 -13.69
CA PRO A 43 -5.29 2.30 -12.65
C PRO A 43 -3.93 2.34 -11.91
N TYR A 44 -3.19 1.23 -11.93
CA TYR A 44 -1.87 1.08 -11.30
C TYR A 44 -0.71 1.38 -12.24
N THR A 45 -0.96 1.90 -13.43
CA THR A 45 0.06 2.37 -14.38
C THR A 45 0.17 3.89 -14.42
N LYS A 46 -0.79 4.58 -13.81
CA LYS A 46 -0.89 6.04 -13.84
C LYS A 46 0.22 6.68 -13.02
N ILE A 47 1.01 7.52 -13.68
CA ILE A 47 2.10 8.27 -13.07
C ILE A 47 2.07 9.71 -13.58
N MET A 48 2.21 10.67 -12.67
CA MET A 48 2.20 12.10 -12.98
C MET A 48 3.60 12.63 -13.32
N MET A 49 4.39 11.86 -14.03
CA MET A 49 5.72 12.24 -14.50
C MET A 49 5.79 12.14 -16.02
N SER A 50 6.72 12.85 -16.64
CA SER A 50 6.96 12.80 -18.09
C SER A 50 7.71 11.51 -18.49
N VAL A 51 7.11 10.36 -18.20
CA VAL A 51 7.63 9.03 -18.51
C VAL A 51 6.52 8.15 -19.08
N SER A 52 6.90 7.07 -19.75
CA SER A 52 5.92 6.13 -20.30
C SER A 52 5.22 5.34 -19.21
N GLU A 53 3.88 5.32 -19.19
CA GLU A 53 3.10 4.44 -18.30
C GLU A 53 3.45 2.96 -18.52
N GLU A 54 3.88 2.58 -19.71
CA GLU A 54 4.30 1.22 -20.01
C GLU A 54 5.51 0.77 -19.18
N ALA A 55 6.45 1.69 -18.92
CA ALA A 55 7.63 1.43 -18.08
C ALA A 55 7.27 1.13 -16.61
N HIS A 56 6.05 1.48 -16.20
CA HIS A 56 5.52 1.32 -14.85
C HIS A 56 4.36 0.33 -14.76
N THR A 57 4.19 -0.54 -15.77
CA THR A 57 3.13 -1.55 -15.78
C THR A 57 3.49 -2.70 -14.82
N PRO A 58 2.68 -2.99 -13.80
CA PRO A 58 2.90 -4.13 -12.92
C PRO A 58 2.59 -5.46 -13.63
N SER A 59 3.16 -6.55 -13.12
CA SER A 59 2.84 -7.91 -13.56
C SER A 59 1.54 -8.44 -12.93
N ALA A 60 1.24 -8.02 -11.71
CA ALA A 60 0.00 -8.31 -10.99
C ALA A 60 -0.23 -7.26 -9.89
N VAL A 61 -1.46 -7.21 -9.39
CA VAL A 61 -1.79 -6.46 -8.17
C VAL A 61 -2.40 -7.43 -7.15
N LEU A 62 -1.85 -7.45 -5.95
CA LEU A 62 -2.26 -8.30 -4.84
C LEU A 62 -2.88 -7.44 -3.75
N SER A 63 -4.14 -7.72 -3.38
CA SER A 63 -4.83 -7.00 -2.30
C SER A 63 -4.84 -7.86 -1.04
N ALA A 64 -4.08 -7.45 -0.02
CA ALA A 64 -4.08 -8.09 1.29
C ALA A 64 -5.14 -7.47 2.22
N THR A 65 -5.62 -8.27 3.17
CA THR A 65 -6.59 -7.86 4.20
C THR A 65 -6.09 -8.11 5.61
N THR A 66 -4.99 -8.87 5.78
CA THR A 66 -4.39 -9.18 7.08
C THR A 66 -2.87 -9.17 7.01
N VAL A 67 -2.24 -9.04 8.18
CA VAL A 67 -0.77 -9.07 8.34
C VAL A 67 -0.21 -10.42 7.90
N GLU A 68 -0.89 -11.52 8.23
CA GLU A 68 -0.48 -12.88 7.86
C GLU A 68 -0.46 -13.07 6.35
N GLN A 69 -1.43 -12.51 5.64
CA GLN A 69 -1.42 -12.51 4.17
C GLN A 69 -0.22 -11.74 3.62
N VAL A 70 0.11 -10.58 4.18
CA VAL A 70 1.30 -9.80 3.79
C VAL A 70 2.58 -10.61 4.02
N GLN A 71 2.71 -11.28 5.18
CA GLN A 71 3.84 -12.16 5.49
C GLN A 71 4.00 -13.29 4.44
N GLN A 72 2.89 -13.96 4.09
CA GLN A 72 2.92 -15.04 3.10
C GLN A 72 3.24 -14.52 1.69
N ILE A 73 2.69 -13.35 1.29
CA ILE A 73 3.05 -12.70 0.01
C ILE A 73 4.55 -12.45 -0.06
N VAL A 74 5.14 -11.88 1.00
CA VAL A 74 6.59 -11.62 1.06
C VAL A 74 7.39 -12.91 0.91
N LYS A 75 7.00 -14.00 1.58
CA LYS A 75 7.67 -15.31 1.48
C LYS A 75 7.58 -15.89 0.07
N ILE A 76 6.41 -15.86 -0.55
CA ILE A 76 6.22 -16.32 -1.95
C ILE A 76 7.08 -15.47 -2.90
N CYS A 77 7.08 -14.16 -2.75
CA CYS A 77 7.90 -13.28 -3.57
C CYS A 77 9.40 -13.56 -3.41
N ASN A 78 9.87 -13.89 -2.20
CA ASN A 78 11.25 -14.29 -1.96
C ASN A 78 11.59 -15.63 -2.64
N GLU A 79 10.70 -16.61 -2.56
CA GLU A 79 10.88 -17.93 -3.19
C GLU A 79 11.06 -17.80 -4.70
N TYR A 80 10.20 -17.01 -5.37
CA TYR A 80 10.21 -16.83 -6.82
C TYR A 80 11.03 -15.63 -7.31
N LYS A 81 11.71 -14.90 -6.40
CA LYS A 81 12.49 -13.68 -6.73
C LYS A 81 11.66 -12.58 -7.41
N ILE A 82 10.42 -12.44 -6.99
CA ILE A 82 9.48 -11.44 -7.51
C ILE A 82 9.64 -10.13 -6.74
N PRO A 83 9.99 -9.02 -7.40
CA PRO A 83 10.09 -7.73 -6.73
C PRO A 83 8.69 -7.17 -6.42
N ILE A 84 8.54 -6.61 -5.22
CA ILE A 84 7.29 -6.03 -4.70
C ILE A 84 7.36 -4.50 -4.75
N TRP A 85 6.23 -3.88 -5.07
CA TRP A 85 5.96 -2.45 -4.88
C TRP A 85 4.77 -2.29 -3.96
N THR A 86 5.00 -1.85 -2.73
CA THR A 86 3.94 -1.72 -1.72
C THR A 86 3.31 -0.33 -1.76
N ILE A 87 1.98 -0.27 -1.70
CA ILE A 87 1.23 0.96 -1.60
C ILE A 87 0.24 0.92 -0.43
N SER A 88 0.04 2.07 0.21
CA SER A 88 -1.08 2.34 1.11
C SER A 88 -2.34 2.56 0.25
N THR A 89 -2.78 3.81 0.06
CA THR A 89 -3.92 4.12 -0.81
C THR A 89 -3.54 4.41 -2.27
N GLY A 90 -2.23 4.46 -2.59
CA GLY A 90 -1.73 4.71 -3.93
C GLY A 90 -2.03 6.11 -4.46
N ARG A 91 -2.15 7.10 -3.57
CA ARG A 91 -2.42 8.51 -3.91
C ARG A 91 -1.21 9.36 -3.60
N ASN A 92 -0.50 9.77 -4.65
CA ASN A 92 0.66 10.65 -4.55
C ASN A 92 0.62 11.66 -5.70
N PHE A 93 1.07 12.88 -5.48
CA PHE A 93 1.06 13.91 -6.52
C PHE A 93 2.15 13.74 -7.58
N GLY A 94 3.31 13.24 -7.23
CA GLY A 94 4.45 13.42 -8.09
C GLY A 94 5.37 12.24 -8.33
N TYR A 95 5.27 11.18 -7.56
CA TYR A 95 6.32 10.15 -7.51
C TYR A 95 5.83 8.74 -7.80
N GLY A 96 4.80 8.61 -8.66
CA GLY A 96 4.38 7.31 -9.12
C GLY A 96 3.03 6.84 -8.60
N SER A 97 2.44 7.45 -7.59
CA SER A 97 1.15 7.01 -7.08
C SER A 97 1.10 5.49 -6.80
N ALA A 98 0.17 4.77 -7.44
CA ALA A 98 0.09 3.32 -7.35
C ALA A 98 1.03 2.59 -8.32
N ALA A 99 1.65 3.30 -9.26
CA ALA A 99 2.49 2.70 -10.30
C ALA A 99 3.84 2.26 -9.73
N PRO A 100 4.31 1.04 -10.04
CA PRO A 100 5.58 0.53 -9.53
C PRO A 100 6.78 1.27 -10.15
N GLY A 101 7.88 1.31 -9.43
CA GLY A 101 9.12 1.95 -9.87
C GLY A 101 9.74 1.31 -11.13
N GLN A 102 9.46 0.03 -11.37
CA GLN A 102 9.94 -0.73 -12.52
C GLN A 102 8.84 -1.62 -13.11
N ARG A 103 8.84 -1.75 -14.43
CA ARG A 103 7.94 -2.66 -15.14
C ARG A 103 8.09 -4.10 -14.62
N GLY A 104 6.97 -4.75 -14.38
CA GLY A 104 6.92 -6.14 -13.98
C GLY A 104 6.98 -6.38 -12.47
N GLN A 105 7.18 -5.35 -11.63
CA GLN A 105 7.00 -5.54 -10.19
C GLN A 105 5.55 -5.92 -9.89
N VAL A 106 5.34 -6.71 -8.84
CA VAL A 106 4.03 -6.98 -8.28
C VAL A 106 3.66 -5.83 -7.33
N VAL A 107 2.49 -5.25 -7.52
CA VAL A 107 1.96 -4.25 -6.58
C VAL A 107 1.28 -4.96 -5.41
N LEU A 108 1.73 -4.68 -4.19
CA LEU A 108 1.04 -5.06 -2.97
C LEU A 108 0.17 -3.88 -2.52
N ASP A 109 -1.13 -4.04 -2.73
CA ASP A 109 -2.14 -3.03 -2.41
C ASP A 109 -2.72 -3.28 -1.02
N LEU A 110 -2.47 -2.38 -0.10
CA LEU A 110 -2.91 -2.47 1.30
C LEU A 110 -4.23 -1.72 1.58
N LYS A 111 -4.91 -1.20 0.55
CA LYS A 111 -6.16 -0.42 0.73
C LYS A 111 -7.25 -1.14 1.51
N LYS A 112 -7.28 -2.47 1.48
CA LYS A 112 -8.29 -3.27 2.21
C LYS A 112 -7.98 -3.46 3.70
N MET A 113 -6.77 -3.13 4.13
CA MET A 113 -6.40 -3.05 5.54
C MET A 113 -6.68 -1.61 6.00
N ASN A 114 -7.92 -1.30 6.34
CA ASN A 114 -8.41 0.07 6.51
C ASN A 114 -9.15 0.32 7.83
N LYS A 115 -8.79 -0.40 8.88
CA LYS A 115 -9.37 -0.21 10.21
C LYS A 115 -8.63 0.89 10.97
N ILE A 116 -9.39 1.76 11.63
CA ILE A 116 -8.88 2.61 12.71
C ILE A 116 -8.92 1.75 13.96
N LEU A 117 -7.74 1.40 14.49
CA LEU A 117 -7.61 0.45 15.59
C LEU A 117 -7.78 1.13 16.95
N HIS A 118 -7.25 2.36 17.09
CA HIS A 118 -7.34 3.14 18.31
C HIS A 118 -7.10 4.62 18.01
N VAL A 119 -7.77 5.49 18.75
CA VAL A 119 -7.48 6.93 18.80
C VAL A 119 -7.40 7.34 20.27
N ASP A 120 -6.30 7.96 20.64
CA ASP A 120 -6.11 8.52 21.98
C ASP A 120 -6.17 10.06 21.88
N PRO A 121 -7.25 10.68 22.36
CA PRO A 121 -7.41 12.13 22.30
C PRO A 121 -6.48 12.89 23.24
N ASP A 122 -6.07 12.31 24.36
CA ASP A 122 -5.19 12.95 25.33
C ASP A 122 -3.75 13.02 24.81
N LEU A 123 -3.29 11.95 24.16
CA LEU A 123 -1.98 11.88 23.51
C LEU A 123 -1.99 12.41 22.08
N CYS A 124 -3.15 12.74 21.51
CA CYS A 124 -3.33 13.13 20.11
C CYS A 124 -2.73 12.12 19.13
N THR A 125 -2.89 10.81 19.40
CA THR A 125 -2.35 9.74 18.57
C THR A 125 -3.46 8.87 17.98
N ALA A 126 -3.19 8.29 16.80
CA ALA A 126 -4.06 7.31 16.17
C ALA A 126 -3.25 6.08 15.72
N LEU A 127 -3.75 4.89 16.04
CA LEU A 127 -3.26 3.62 15.52
C LEU A 127 -4.17 3.20 14.36
N VAL A 128 -3.62 3.13 13.16
CA VAL A 128 -4.38 2.89 11.94
C VAL A 128 -3.73 1.82 11.07
N GLU A 129 -4.54 1.05 10.36
CA GLU A 129 -4.07 0.18 9.30
C GLU A 129 -3.65 0.99 8.05
N PRO A 130 -2.76 0.45 7.18
CA PRO A 130 -2.15 1.20 6.09
C PRO A 130 -3.12 1.71 5.02
N GLY A 131 -4.30 1.14 4.89
CA GLY A 131 -5.34 1.54 3.94
C GLY A 131 -6.32 2.59 4.45
N VAL A 132 -6.21 3.03 5.71
CA VAL A 132 -7.05 4.10 6.25
C VAL A 132 -6.82 5.38 5.46
N THR A 133 -7.91 6.10 5.16
CA THR A 133 -7.87 7.39 4.48
C THR A 133 -8.01 8.56 5.45
N TYR A 134 -7.60 9.76 5.04
CA TYR A 134 -7.85 10.98 5.82
C TYR A 134 -9.34 11.22 6.02
N GLN A 135 -10.18 10.92 5.02
CA GLN A 135 -11.62 11.05 5.16
C GLN A 135 -12.17 10.12 6.24
N GLN A 136 -11.77 8.83 6.24
CA GLN A 136 -12.21 7.89 7.27
C GLN A 136 -11.79 8.33 8.68
N LEU A 137 -10.55 8.85 8.80
CA LEU A 137 -10.07 9.31 10.09
C LEU A 137 -10.81 10.59 10.54
N TYR A 138 -11.09 11.51 9.62
CA TYR A 138 -11.89 12.71 9.89
C TYR A 138 -13.32 12.33 10.35
N ASP A 139 -14.00 11.47 9.59
CA ASP A 139 -15.35 11.02 9.92
C ASP A 139 -15.37 10.33 11.31
N TYR A 140 -14.36 9.53 11.60
CA TYR A 140 -14.22 8.89 12.92
C TYR A 140 -14.10 9.91 14.06
N LEU A 141 -13.30 10.97 13.89
CA LEU A 141 -13.16 12.03 14.89
C LEU A 141 -14.49 12.77 15.11
N GLU A 142 -15.19 13.13 14.05
CA GLU A 142 -16.49 13.81 14.11
C GLU A 142 -17.55 12.92 14.79
N ASP A 143 -17.69 11.66 14.35
CA ASP A 143 -18.67 10.71 14.87
C ASP A 143 -18.49 10.41 16.36
N ASN A 144 -17.25 10.47 16.85
CA ASN A 144 -16.93 10.25 18.26
C ASN A 144 -16.78 11.55 19.08
N ASN A 145 -17.07 12.71 18.48
CA ASN A 145 -16.93 14.03 19.12
C ASN A 145 -15.52 14.27 19.69
N ILE A 146 -14.48 13.85 18.97
CA ILE A 146 -13.08 14.04 19.35
C ILE A 146 -12.59 15.37 18.73
N PRO A 147 -12.29 16.41 19.52
CA PRO A 147 -12.00 17.75 19.00
C PRO A 147 -10.53 17.87 18.55
N LEU A 148 -10.09 17.01 17.66
CA LEU A 148 -8.75 17.01 17.09
C LEU A 148 -8.78 17.40 15.62
N MET A 149 -7.77 18.14 15.20
CA MET A 149 -7.55 18.52 13.81
C MET A 149 -6.53 17.59 13.15
N LEU A 150 -6.83 17.14 11.95
CA LEU A 150 -5.86 16.41 11.12
C LEU A 150 -4.95 17.40 10.38
N SER A 151 -3.63 17.27 10.58
CA SER A 151 -2.66 17.97 9.74
C SER A 151 -2.40 17.14 8.48
N PHE A 152 -2.81 17.62 7.32
CA PHE A 152 -2.53 16.91 6.08
C PHE A 152 -2.28 17.86 4.90
N SER A 153 -1.43 17.40 3.98
CA SER A 153 -1.30 17.94 2.64
C SER A 153 -1.27 16.72 1.71
N ALA A 154 -2.39 16.41 1.09
CA ALA A 154 -2.55 15.19 0.31
C ALA A 154 -3.35 15.48 -0.96
N PRO A 155 -3.18 14.69 -2.04
CA PRO A 155 -3.87 14.93 -3.30
C PRO A 155 -5.38 14.81 -3.23
N SER A 156 -5.91 14.13 -2.22
CA SER A 156 -7.35 14.02 -2.00
C SER A 156 -7.65 13.48 -0.61
N ALA A 157 -8.91 13.61 -0.17
CA ALA A 157 -9.39 13.06 1.09
C ALA A 157 -9.26 11.52 1.20
N ILE A 158 -9.18 10.82 0.05
CA ILE A 158 -8.94 9.37 0.00
C ILE A 158 -7.45 8.98 -0.02
N ALA A 159 -6.53 9.93 0.16
CA ALA A 159 -5.14 9.62 0.45
C ALA A 159 -5.02 9.10 1.90
N GLY A 160 -3.99 8.29 2.17
CA GLY A 160 -3.78 7.68 3.48
C GLY A 160 -2.76 8.43 4.32
N PRO A 161 -3.02 8.63 5.63
CA PRO A 161 -2.06 9.25 6.55
C PRO A 161 -0.76 8.45 6.64
N LEU A 162 -0.82 7.12 6.67
CA LEU A 162 0.39 6.29 6.76
C LEU A 162 1.27 6.46 5.52
N GLY A 163 0.70 6.36 4.31
CA GLY A 163 1.47 6.57 3.07
C GLY A 163 2.06 7.98 2.98
N ASN A 164 1.30 9.00 3.38
CA ASN A 164 1.79 10.37 3.42
C ASN A 164 2.97 10.52 4.39
N THR A 165 2.86 9.95 5.58
CA THR A 165 3.91 9.97 6.60
C THR A 165 5.17 9.26 6.12
N MET A 166 5.06 8.07 5.52
CA MET A 166 6.18 7.28 5.03
C MET A 166 6.88 7.93 3.84
N ASP A 167 6.15 8.64 2.99
CA ASP A 167 6.69 9.45 1.88
C ASP A 167 7.18 10.83 2.32
N ARG A 168 7.33 11.07 3.62
CA ARG A 168 7.75 12.34 4.19
C ARG A 168 6.86 13.51 3.77
N GLY A 169 5.55 13.28 3.86
CA GLY A 169 4.56 14.29 3.57
C GLY A 169 4.72 15.53 4.44
N VAL A 170 4.34 16.67 3.90
CA VAL A 170 4.48 17.99 4.51
C VAL A 170 3.14 18.44 5.05
N GLY A 171 3.11 18.92 6.27
CA GLY A 171 1.97 19.62 6.86
C GLY A 171 2.17 21.14 6.85
N TYR A 172 1.24 21.86 7.49
CA TYR A 172 1.36 23.28 7.71
C TYR A 172 2.05 23.59 9.04
N THR A 173 2.66 24.77 9.12
CA THR A 173 3.26 25.25 10.37
C THR A 173 2.23 25.24 11.52
N PRO A 174 2.61 24.71 12.72
CA PRO A 174 3.94 24.25 13.13
C PRO A 174 4.23 22.76 12.82
N TYR A 175 3.31 22.00 12.26
CA TYR A 175 3.39 20.54 12.07
C TYR A 175 3.90 20.15 10.69
N GLY A 176 4.96 20.78 10.20
CA GLY A 176 5.42 20.70 8.83
C GLY A 176 6.07 19.38 8.39
N GLU A 177 6.43 18.48 9.29
CA GLU A 177 7.15 17.22 8.96
C GLU A 177 6.38 16.01 9.52
N HIS A 178 5.57 15.36 8.68
CA HIS A 178 4.72 14.24 9.10
C HIS A 178 5.53 13.00 9.50
N PHE A 179 6.68 12.76 8.89
CA PHE A 179 7.53 11.62 9.25
C PHE A 179 7.96 11.66 10.72
N MET A 180 8.20 12.85 11.27
CA MET A 180 8.58 13.04 12.67
C MET A 180 7.42 12.81 13.65
N MET A 181 6.18 12.68 13.17
CA MET A 181 5.00 12.41 14.00
C MET A 181 4.76 10.93 14.26
N GLN A 182 5.64 10.06 13.79
CA GLN A 182 5.55 8.63 14.06
C GLN A 182 5.89 8.30 15.50
N CYS A 183 4.97 7.64 16.21
CA CYS A 183 5.19 7.13 17.57
C CYS A 183 5.64 5.67 17.58
N GLY A 184 5.32 4.93 16.53
CA GLY A 184 5.68 3.53 16.35
C GLY A 184 4.99 2.92 15.14
N MET A 185 5.37 1.70 14.79
CA MET A 185 4.77 0.98 13.68
C MET A 185 4.91 -0.54 13.85
N GLU A 186 4.03 -1.28 13.19
CA GLU A 186 4.20 -2.69 12.90
C GLU A 186 4.65 -2.85 11.44
N LEU A 187 5.68 -3.65 11.23
CA LEU A 187 6.29 -3.87 9.91
C LEU A 187 6.35 -5.37 9.61
N VAL A 188 6.08 -5.72 8.37
CA VAL A 188 6.49 -7.02 7.84
C VAL A 188 7.84 -6.82 7.15
N LEU A 189 8.87 -7.48 7.68
CA LEU A 189 10.24 -7.40 7.17
C LEU A 189 10.39 -8.19 5.87
N ALA A 190 11.51 -7.98 5.19
CA ALA A 190 11.80 -8.63 3.90
C ALA A 190 11.87 -10.17 3.98
N ASP A 191 12.07 -10.75 5.14
CA ASP A 191 12.03 -12.19 5.39
C ASP A 191 10.64 -12.72 5.82
N GLY A 192 9.64 -11.81 5.93
CA GLY A 192 8.29 -12.12 6.38
C GLY A 192 8.10 -12.15 7.90
N GLN A 193 9.10 -11.75 8.69
CA GLN A 193 8.94 -11.57 10.13
C GLN A 193 8.19 -10.28 10.44
N VAL A 194 7.47 -10.24 11.56
CA VAL A 194 6.82 -9.02 12.08
C VAL A 194 7.74 -8.35 13.09
N LEU A 195 7.98 -7.07 12.88
CA LEU A 195 8.69 -6.20 13.82
C LEU A 195 7.74 -5.11 14.32
N ARG A 196 7.73 -4.86 15.61
CA ARG A 196 7.04 -3.72 16.23
C ARG A 196 8.06 -2.74 16.80
N THR A 197 7.88 -1.46 16.51
CA THR A 197 8.74 -0.38 17.00
C THR A 197 7.93 0.66 17.76
N GLY A 198 8.59 1.46 18.58
CA GLY A 198 7.97 2.56 19.31
C GLY A 198 7.27 2.13 20.61
N ILE A 199 6.41 3.00 21.11
CA ILE A 199 5.62 2.73 22.32
C ILE A 199 4.52 1.75 21.92
N SER A 200 4.54 0.56 22.53
CA SER A 200 3.47 -0.41 22.36
C SER A 200 2.19 0.12 23.00
N ILE A 201 1.21 0.45 22.18
CA ILE A 201 -0.17 0.63 22.63
C ILE A 201 -0.78 -0.80 22.68
N SER A 202 -0.26 -1.61 23.58
CA SER A 202 -0.89 -2.89 23.91
C SER A 202 -1.77 -2.67 25.12
N GLY A 203 -3.07 -2.64 24.90
CA GLY A 203 -4.02 -2.92 25.94
C GLY A 203 -3.99 -4.40 26.28
#